data_187b09d1b30a940d6a3fa6ac2dc1eb86
#
_entry.id   187b09d1b30a940d6a3fa6ac2dc1eb86
#
_cell.length_a   1.000
_cell.length_b   1.000
_cell.length_c   1.000
_cell.angle_alpha   90.00
_cell.angle_beta   90.00
_cell.angle_gamma   90.00
#
_symmetry.space_group_name_H-M   'P 1'
#
loop_
_entity.id
_entity.type
_entity.pdbx_description
1 polymer ?
#
loop_
_entity_poly.entity_id
_entity_poly.type
_entity_poly.pdbx_seq_one_letter_code
_entity_poly.pdbx_strand_id
1 'polypeptide(L)'
;MKRMFLFCYFLLAAVFLVGCAAAERSGTEKAEATFGELPASFRGTLPCADCPGIRYQLSLFADGVYTLETVYLGSDETNRFHEKGEWSLDGAGKTLTLTDDEGTRLWRVQDASTLEALDLEGNEIDSSLDYTLKRTDSFVTETLEDSYWRLIELKGEPVEASQGQREAHLVLHSEADRVAGATGCNQLSGSYRLEGDRLSFGPLVTTRMACMNEADVESRFLAALEDTTSYRVLADRLELYDDEGKLLALFAVQHLT
;
A
#
# COMPACT_ATOMS: atom_id res chain seq x y z
N MET A 1 -16.12 -7.27 64.46
CA MET A 1 -16.91 -6.92 63.27
C MET A 1 -16.21 -5.78 62.56
N LYS A 2 -15.13 -6.03 61.82
CA LYS A 2 -14.43 -5.07 60.96
C LYS A 2 -13.44 -5.87 60.12
N ARG A 3 -13.84 -6.40 58.97
CA ARG A 3 -12.97 -6.93 57.88
C ARG A 3 -13.88 -7.52 56.82
N MET A 4 -14.42 -6.66 55.93
CA MET A 4 -15.00 -7.15 54.69
C MET A 4 -15.45 -5.92 53.85
N PHE A 5 -14.50 -5.15 53.35
CA PHE A 5 -14.73 -4.12 52.28
C PHE A 5 -13.36 -3.69 51.71
N LEU A 6 -12.66 -4.62 51.04
CA LEU A 6 -11.48 -4.24 50.25
C LEU A 6 -11.16 -5.30 49.17
N PHE A 7 -12.14 -5.70 48.40
CA PHE A 7 -11.91 -6.66 47.28
C PHE A 7 -12.80 -6.41 46.06
N CYS A 8 -13.12 -5.17 45.75
CA CYS A 8 -13.97 -4.85 44.57
C CYS A 8 -13.46 -3.69 43.70
N TYR A 9 -12.16 -3.34 43.72
CA TYR A 9 -11.65 -2.22 42.91
C TYR A 9 -10.52 -2.56 41.96
N PHE A 10 -10.29 -3.83 41.61
CA PHE A 10 -9.22 -4.24 40.69
C PHE A 10 -9.68 -5.00 39.45
N LEU A 11 -10.94 -4.84 39.02
CA LEU A 11 -11.48 -5.60 37.86
C LEU A 11 -12.08 -4.68 36.77
N LEU A 12 -11.69 -3.41 36.70
CA LEU A 12 -12.26 -2.46 35.71
C LEU A 12 -11.21 -1.72 34.86
N ALA A 13 -9.98 -2.24 34.76
CA ALA A 13 -8.92 -1.59 33.96
C ALA A 13 -8.35 -2.45 32.81
N ALA A 14 -9.05 -3.50 32.39
CA ALA A 14 -8.53 -4.43 31.37
C ALA A 14 -9.42 -4.55 30.11
N VAL A 15 -10.28 -3.60 29.78
CA VAL A 15 -11.22 -3.71 28.64
C VAL A 15 -10.98 -2.69 27.52
N PHE A 16 -9.92 -1.88 27.52
CA PHE A 16 -9.75 -0.82 26.53
C PHE A 16 -8.66 -1.03 25.46
N LEU A 17 -8.08 -2.21 25.28
CA LEU A 17 -7.04 -2.45 24.27
C LEU A 17 -7.40 -3.46 23.16
N VAL A 18 -8.67 -3.88 23.03
CA VAL A 18 -9.09 -4.87 22.00
C VAL A 18 -9.81 -4.19 20.81
N GLY A 19 -10.03 -2.89 20.84
CA GLY A 19 -10.91 -2.21 19.88
C GLY A 19 -10.33 -2.02 18.47
N CYS A 20 -9.04 -1.71 18.32
CA CYS A 20 -8.48 -1.37 17.00
C CYS A 20 -8.28 -2.58 16.08
N ALA A 21 -7.71 -3.66 16.58
CA ALA A 21 -7.46 -4.87 15.77
C ALA A 21 -8.73 -5.58 15.28
N ALA A 22 -9.86 -5.40 15.98
CA ALA A 22 -11.15 -5.97 15.54
C ALA A 22 -11.82 -5.14 14.45
N ALA A 23 -11.60 -3.83 14.42
CA ALA A 23 -12.15 -2.93 13.39
C ALA A 23 -11.43 -3.11 12.04
N GLU A 24 -10.12 -3.24 12.04
CA GLU A 24 -9.33 -3.49 10.82
C GLU A 24 -9.66 -4.85 10.18
N ARG A 25 -9.76 -5.92 10.95
CA ARG A 25 -10.18 -7.24 10.45
C ARG A 25 -11.57 -7.22 9.84
N SER A 26 -12.52 -6.50 10.47
CA SER A 26 -13.87 -6.34 9.93
C SER A 26 -13.90 -5.58 8.60
N GLY A 27 -12.99 -4.62 8.40
CA GLY A 27 -12.85 -3.87 7.15
C GLY A 27 -12.35 -4.74 6.00
N THR A 28 -11.29 -5.51 6.23
CA THR A 28 -10.69 -6.41 5.23
C THR A 28 -11.64 -7.54 4.83
N GLU A 29 -12.27 -8.22 5.79
CA GLU A 29 -13.27 -9.27 5.52
C GLU A 29 -14.44 -8.75 4.65
N LYS A 30 -14.90 -7.52 4.92
CA LYS A 30 -15.95 -6.89 4.13
C LYS A 30 -15.48 -6.54 2.72
N ALA A 31 -14.27 -6.03 2.57
CA ALA A 31 -13.66 -5.71 1.30
C ALA A 31 -13.53 -6.95 0.42
N GLU A 32 -13.04 -8.06 0.98
CA GLU A 32 -12.94 -9.35 0.30
C GLU A 32 -14.32 -9.92 -0.06
N ALA A 33 -15.32 -9.77 0.81
CA ALA A 33 -16.69 -10.16 0.51
C ALA A 33 -17.31 -9.33 -0.62
N THR A 34 -16.88 -8.07 -0.78
CA THR A 34 -17.41 -7.15 -1.80
C THR A 34 -16.67 -7.27 -3.12
N PHE A 35 -15.34 -7.28 -3.09
CA PHE A 35 -14.49 -7.24 -4.29
C PHE A 35 -13.80 -8.58 -4.59
N GLY A 36 -13.87 -9.57 -3.71
CA GLY A 36 -13.06 -10.77 -3.78
C GLY A 36 -11.62 -10.51 -3.35
N GLU A 37 -10.66 -11.19 -3.98
CA GLU A 37 -9.23 -11.06 -3.66
C GLU A 37 -8.73 -9.62 -3.85
N LEU A 38 -7.96 -9.14 -2.87
CA LEU A 38 -7.24 -7.87 -2.92
C LEU A 38 -5.73 -8.14 -3.17
N PRO A 39 -5.02 -7.23 -3.84
CA PRO A 39 -5.50 -5.94 -4.34
C PRO A 39 -6.47 -6.08 -5.52
N ALA A 40 -7.46 -5.18 -5.58
CA ALA A 40 -8.41 -5.09 -6.67
C ALA A 40 -8.14 -3.85 -7.52
N SER A 41 -8.11 -4.01 -8.84
CA SER A 41 -7.88 -2.89 -9.76
C SER A 41 -9.10 -2.66 -10.64
N PHE A 42 -9.41 -1.37 -10.88
CA PHE A 42 -10.53 -0.91 -11.69
C PHE A 42 -10.07 0.13 -12.70
N ARG A 43 -10.57 0.05 -13.93
CA ARG A 43 -10.20 0.96 -15.01
C ARG A 43 -11.42 1.42 -15.78
N GLY A 44 -11.40 2.69 -16.22
CA GLY A 44 -12.42 3.27 -17.09
C GLY A 44 -11.96 4.60 -17.65
N THR A 45 -12.78 5.17 -18.54
CA THR A 45 -12.58 6.53 -19.06
C THR A 45 -13.81 7.33 -18.69
N LEU A 46 -13.65 8.28 -17.79
CA LEU A 46 -14.72 9.16 -17.36
C LEU A 46 -14.83 10.38 -18.29
N PRO A 47 -16.03 10.98 -18.40
CA PRO A 47 -16.26 12.16 -19.17
C PRO A 47 -15.40 13.35 -18.71
N CYS A 48 -15.00 14.19 -19.65
CA CYS A 48 -14.24 15.40 -19.44
C CYS A 48 -14.91 16.55 -20.18
N ALA A 49 -14.94 17.74 -19.59
CA ALA A 49 -15.59 18.91 -20.21
C ALA A 49 -14.82 19.42 -21.43
N ASP A 50 -13.48 19.44 -21.33
CA ASP A 50 -12.59 20.08 -22.31
C ASP A 50 -11.60 19.10 -22.95
N CYS A 51 -11.79 17.78 -22.77
CA CYS A 51 -10.93 16.75 -23.33
C CYS A 51 -11.74 15.52 -23.77
N PRO A 52 -11.18 14.61 -24.57
CA PRO A 52 -11.87 13.38 -24.99
C PRO A 52 -12.29 12.45 -23.85
N GLY A 53 -11.70 12.62 -22.67
CA GLY A 53 -11.99 11.85 -21.48
C GLY A 53 -10.80 11.82 -20.54
N ILE A 54 -11.02 11.34 -19.33
CA ILE A 54 -9.98 11.09 -18.32
C ILE A 54 -9.95 9.59 -18.03
N ARG A 55 -8.84 8.94 -18.34
CA ARG A 55 -8.65 7.53 -18.00
C ARG A 55 -8.27 7.41 -16.52
N TYR A 56 -9.01 6.60 -15.81
CA TYR A 56 -8.79 6.24 -14.41
C TYR A 56 -8.23 4.83 -14.32
N GLN A 57 -7.25 4.63 -13.44
CA GLN A 57 -6.77 3.34 -13.00
C GLN A 57 -6.69 3.37 -11.47
N LEU A 58 -7.66 2.78 -10.82
CA LEU A 58 -7.80 2.71 -9.36
C LEU A 58 -7.34 1.35 -8.87
N SER A 59 -6.48 1.30 -7.86
CA SER A 59 -6.07 0.08 -7.17
C SER A 59 -6.39 0.18 -5.68
N LEU A 60 -7.07 -0.83 -5.13
CA LEU A 60 -7.48 -0.93 -3.74
C LEU A 60 -6.66 -2.03 -3.06
N PHE A 61 -5.96 -1.70 -1.98
CA PHE A 61 -5.13 -2.63 -1.22
C PHE A 61 -5.82 -3.06 0.08
N ALA A 62 -5.44 -4.24 0.60
CA ALA A 62 -6.05 -4.85 1.80
C ALA A 62 -5.84 -4.02 3.08
N ASP A 63 -4.80 -3.19 3.13
CA ASP A 63 -4.49 -2.29 4.25
C ASP A 63 -5.30 -0.98 4.26
N GLY A 64 -6.34 -0.87 3.39
CA GLY A 64 -7.16 0.32 3.32
C GLY A 64 -6.56 1.47 2.52
N VAL A 65 -5.41 1.27 1.87
CA VAL A 65 -4.79 2.27 0.99
C VAL A 65 -5.30 2.10 -0.43
N TYR A 66 -5.48 3.20 -1.16
CA TYR A 66 -5.67 3.18 -2.61
C TYR A 66 -4.57 3.94 -3.33
N THR A 67 -4.36 3.57 -4.61
CA THR A 67 -3.64 4.39 -5.58
C THR A 67 -4.54 4.66 -6.77
N LEU A 68 -4.46 5.88 -7.30
CA LEU A 68 -5.22 6.29 -8.47
C LEU A 68 -4.30 6.99 -9.46
N GLU A 69 -4.22 6.43 -10.66
CA GLU A 69 -3.65 7.13 -11.81
C GLU A 69 -4.76 7.73 -12.65
N THR A 70 -4.64 9.01 -12.98
CA THR A 70 -5.50 9.69 -13.96
C THR A 70 -4.68 10.21 -15.13
N VAL A 71 -5.19 10.00 -16.34
CA VAL A 71 -4.55 10.46 -17.59
C VAL A 71 -5.57 11.20 -18.42
N TYR A 72 -5.34 12.50 -18.66
CA TYR A 72 -6.17 13.32 -19.52
C TYR A 72 -5.87 12.99 -20.98
N LEU A 73 -6.87 12.46 -21.70
CA LEU A 73 -6.72 12.04 -23.08
C LEU A 73 -6.68 13.26 -24.02
N GLY A 74 -5.97 13.11 -25.15
CA GLY A 74 -5.85 14.19 -26.17
C GLY A 74 -4.86 15.28 -25.86
N SER A 75 -4.11 15.18 -24.78
CA SER A 75 -2.97 16.03 -24.42
C SER A 75 -1.67 15.21 -24.45
N ASP A 76 -0.51 15.88 -24.33
CA ASP A 76 0.79 15.21 -24.26
C ASP A 76 0.85 14.26 -23.04
N GLU A 77 1.75 13.26 -23.06
CA GLU A 77 1.91 12.25 -22.00
C GLU A 77 2.20 12.84 -20.61
N THR A 78 2.48 14.15 -20.51
CA THR A 78 2.72 14.87 -19.27
C THR A 78 1.49 15.10 -18.40
N ASN A 79 0.27 14.88 -18.93
CA ASN A 79 -1.00 15.03 -18.19
C ASN A 79 -1.42 13.74 -17.47
N ARG A 80 -0.47 13.15 -16.75
CA ARG A 80 -0.65 12.00 -15.88
C ARG A 80 -0.47 12.43 -14.44
N PHE A 81 -1.40 12.05 -13.58
CA PHE A 81 -1.39 12.36 -12.16
C PHE A 81 -1.50 11.07 -11.36
N HIS A 82 -0.76 11.01 -10.25
CA HIS A 82 -0.78 9.90 -9.31
C HIS A 82 -1.26 10.41 -7.96
N GLU A 83 -2.26 9.77 -7.43
CA GLU A 83 -2.87 10.08 -6.16
C GLU A 83 -2.83 8.85 -5.27
N LYS A 84 -2.73 9.08 -3.96
CA LYS A 84 -2.73 8.05 -2.94
C LYS A 84 -3.49 8.54 -1.72
N GLY A 85 -4.24 7.64 -1.11
CA GLY A 85 -5.01 7.95 0.08
C GLY A 85 -5.58 6.70 0.72
N GLU A 86 -6.58 6.89 1.55
CA GLU A 86 -7.28 5.81 2.24
C GLU A 86 -8.62 5.52 1.57
N TRP A 87 -9.03 4.26 1.57
CA TRP A 87 -10.34 3.87 1.12
C TRP A 87 -11.12 3.12 2.19
N SER A 88 -12.43 3.25 2.14
CA SER A 88 -13.35 2.54 3.03
C SER A 88 -14.66 2.18 2.32
N LEU A 89 -15.35 1.16 2.85
CA LEU A 89 -16.69 0.80 2.44
C LEU A 89 -17.70 1.19 3.52
N ASP A 90 -18.88 1.66 3.10
CA ASP A 90 -20.00 1.89 4.00
C ASP A 90 -20.45 0.59 4.70
N GLY A 91 -21.37 0.70 5.68
CA GLY A 91 -21.91 -0.44 6.42
C GLY A 91 -22.52 -1.53 5.55
N ALA A 92 -23.07 -1.18 4.40
CA ALA A 92 -23.72 -2.10 3.46
C ALA A 92 -22.80 -2.65 2.36
N GLY A 93 -21.54 -2.15 2.25
CA GLY A 93 -20.61 -2.49 1.17
C GLY A 93 -21.02 -1.94 -0.19
N LYS A 94 -21.84 -0.90 -0.22
CA LYS A 94 -22.42 -0.32 -1.45
C LYS A 94 -21.79 0.98 -1.87
N THR A 95 -21.13 1.68 -0.96
CA THR A 95 -20.43 2.93 -1.23
C THR A 95 -18.96 2.79 -0.86
N LEU A 96 -18.10 2.94 -1.86
CA LEU A 96 -16.66 3.07 -1.69
C LEU A 96 -16.33 4.56 -1.56
N THR A 97 -15.63 4.90 -0.50
CA THR A 97 -15.11 6.25 -0.23
C THR A 97 -13.61 6.24 -0.41
N LEU A 98 -13.08 7.14 -1.22
CA LEU A 98 -11.65 7.43 -1.36
C LEU A 98 -11.39 8.78 -0.71
N THR A 99 -10.40 8.85 0.17
CA THR A 99 -10.04 10.09 0.89
C THR A 99 -8.54 10.33 0.78
N ASP A 100 -8.16 11.55 0.39
CA ASP A 100 -6.80 12.04 0.34
C ASP A 100 -6.70 13.47 0.88
N ASP A 101 -5.55 14.12 0.73
CA ASP A 101 -5.32 15.50 1.16
C ASP A 101 -6.13 16.54 0.35
N GLU A 102 -6.61 16.18 -0.85
CA GLU A 102 -7.39 17.05 -1.73
C GLU A 102 -8.90 16.95 -1.46
N GLY A 103 -9.35 15.86 -0.80
CA GLY A 103 -10.75 15.68 -0.46
C GLY A 103 -11.25 14.23 -0.46
N THR A 104 -12.51 14.09 -0.84
CA THR A 104 -13.20 12.79 -0.83
C THR A 104 -13.88 12.55 -2.16
N ARG A 105 -13.78 11.32 -2.69
CA ARG A 105 -14.51 10.84 -3.86
C ARG A 105 -15.37 9.66 -3.47
N LEU A 106 -16.60 9.63 -3.98
CA LEU A 106 -17.57 8.59 -3.69
C LEU A 106 -17.86 7.76 -4.94
N TRP A 107 -17.92 6.45 -4.74
CA TRP A 107 -18.23 5.49 -5.79
C TRP A 107 -19.31 4.52 -5.32
N ARG A 108 -20.31 4.30 -6.14
CA ARG A 108 -21.26 3.20 -5.93
C ARG A 108 -20.61 1.89 -6.34
N VAL A 109 -20.66 0.90 -5.48
CA VAL A 109 -20.34 -0.49 -5.81
C VAL A 109 -21.59 -1.11 -6.43
N GLN A 110 -21.63 -1.21 -7.76
CA GLN A 110 -22.72 -1.88 -8.47
C GLN A 110 -22.63 -3.40 -8.27
N ASP A 111 -21.43 -3.94 -8.42
CA ASP A 111 -21.05 -5.34 -8.16
C ASP A 111 -19.54 -5.45 -7.93
N ALA A 112 -19.03 -6.68 -7.74
CA ALA A 112 -17.59 -6.94 -7.51
C ALA A 112 -16.67 -6.48 -8.65
N SER A 113 -17.23 -6.17 -9.82
CA SER A 113 -16.49 -5.82 -11.04
C SER A 113 -16.77 -4.41 -11.55
N THR A 114 -17.67 -3.66 -10.92
CA THR A 114 -18.12 -2.36 -11.44
C THR A 114 -18.27 -1.34 -10.33
N LEU A 115 -17.57 -0.23 -10.49
CA LEU A 115 -17.71 0.99 -9.69
C LEU A 115 -18.34 2.08 -10.56
N GLU A 116 -19.24 2.89 -10.01
CA GLU A 116 -19.87 4.06 -10.64
C GLU A 116 -19.59 5.30 -9.81
N ALA A 117 -19.07 6.35 -10.43
CA ALA A 117 -18.80 7.61 -9.74
C ALA A 117 -20.11 8.26 -9.26
N LEU A 118 -20.08 8.82 -8.05
CA LEU A 118 -21.15 9.58 -7.45
C LEU A 118 -20.78 11.07 -7.37
N ASP A 119 -21.77 11.93 -7.19
CA ASP A 119 -21.52 13.33 -6.84
C ASP A 119 -20.99 13.46 -5.38
N LEU A 120 -20.65 14.66 -4.95
CA LEU A 120 -20.11 14.92 -3.61
C LEU A 120 -21.13 14.66 -2.49
N GLU A 121 -22.42 14.66 -2.80
CA GLU A 121 -23.52 14.34 -1.90
C GLU A 121 -23.85 12.84 -1.87
N GLY A 122 -23.20 12.02 -2.71
CA GLY A 122 -23.41 10.57 -2.80
C GLY A 122 -24.57 10.15 -3.69
N ASN A 123 -25.08 11.04 -4.53
CA ASN A 123 -26.14 10.74 -5.49
C ASN A 123 -25.55 10.28 -6.83
N GLU A 124 -26.38 9.62 -7.63
CA GLU A 124 -26.07 9.33 -9.03
C GLU A 124 -25.89 10.63 -9.82
N ILE A 125 -24.89 10.65 -10.69
CA ILE A 125 -24.67 11.77 -11.61
C ILE A 125 -25.75 11.68 -12.70
N ASP A 126 -26.65 12.65 -12.74
CA ASP A 126 -27.72 12.72 -13.77
C ASP A 126 -27.10 13.09 -15.15
N SER A 127 -26.71 12.07 -15.86
CA SER A 127 -26.04 12.19 -17.15
C SER A 127 -26.25 10.94 -18.01
N SER A 128 -26.27 11.11 -19.33
CA SER A 128 -26.25 9.99 -20.28
C SER A 128 -24.85 9.45 -20.60
N LEU A 129 -23.81 10.04 -19.98
CA LEU A 129 -22.41 9.64 -20.19
C LEU A 129 -22.06 8.50 -19.23
N ASP A 130 -21.00 7.73 -19.58
CA ASP A 130 -20.53 6.62 -18.76
C ASP A 130 -19.59 7.10 -17.67
N TYR A 131 -19.94 6.87 -16.41
CA TYR A 131 -19.14 7.19 -15.22
C TYR A 131 -18.66 5.92 -14.51
N THR A 132 -18.47 4.81 -15.23
CA THR A 132 -18.11 3.53 -14.62
C THR A 132 -16.64 3.18 -14.78
N LEU A 133 -16.11 2.50 -13.75
CA LEU A 133 -14.85 1.77 -13.81
C LEU A 133 -15.14 0.27 -13.76
N LYS A 134 -14.44 -0.50 -14.57
CA LYS A 134 -14.55 -1.96 -14.63
C LYS A 134 -13.32 -2.62 -14.02
N ARG A 135 -13.53 -3.72 -13.31
CA ARG A 135 -12.43 -4.53 -12.77
C ARG A 135 -11.49 -4.97 -13.89
N THR A 136 -10.21 -4.94 -13.60
CA THR A 136 -9.14 -5.39 -14.50
C THR A 136 -8.05 -6.10 -13.70
N ASP A 137 -7.35 -7.02 -14.35
CA ASP A 137 -6.14 -7.65 -13.80
C ASP A 137 -4.88 -6.82 -14.08
N SER A 138 -5.03 -5.70 -14.80
CA SER A 138 -3.92 -4.80 -15.09
C SER A 138 -3.76 -3.79 -13.96
N PHE A 139 -2.55 -3.66 -13.46
CA PHE A 139 -2.12 -2.60 -12.57
C PHE A 139 -1.20 -1.65 -13.34
N VAL A 140 -1.22 -0.36 -13.01
CA VAL A 140 -0.10 0.53 -13.36
C VAL A 140 0.97 0.20 -12.35
N THR A 141 2.09 -0.31 -12.81
CA THR A 141 3.18 -0.72 -11.93
C THR A 141 4.38 0.19 -12.11
N GLU A 142 4.98 0.57 -11.01
CA GLU A 142 6.29 1.20 -11.02
C GLU A 142 7.37 0.24 -11.53
N THR A 143 8.48 0.78 -11.96
CA THR A 143 9.63 -0.05 -12.31
C THR A 143 10.31 -0.56 -11.05
N LEU A 144 10.69 -1.84 -11.02
CA LEU A 144 11.46 -2.40 -9.92
C LEU A 144 12.78 -1.64 -9.72
N GLU A 145 13.46 -1.41 -10.83
CA GLU A 145 14.79 -0.76 -10.87
C GLU A 145 14.64 0.75 -10.97
N ASP A 146 15.60 1.45 -10.40
CA ASP A 146 15.74 2.92 -10.39
C ASP A 146 14.59 3.66 -9.68
N SER A 147 13.79 2.94 -8.90
CA SER A 147 12.73 3.47 -8.04
C SER A 147 13.17 3.44 -6.57
N TYR A 148 12.73 4.45 -5.80
CA TYR A 148 12.98 4.52 -4.37
C TYR A 148 11.89 3.73 -3.62
N TRP A 149 12.25 2.57 -3.06
CA TRP A 149 11.37 1.66 -2.37
C TRP A 149 11.50 1.82 -0.85
N ARG A 150 10.56 2.52 -0.22
CA ARG A 150 10.48 2.67 1.23
C ARG A 150 9.85 1.43 1.86
N LEU A 151 10.54 0.84 2.83
CA LEU A 151 10.03 -0.32 3.59
C LEU A 151 8.84 0.10 4.46
N ILE A 152 7.74 -0.63 4.38
CA ILE A 152 6.53 -0.38 5.16
C ILE A 152 6.10 -1.56 6.03
N GLU A 153 6.56 -2.79 5.69
CA GLU A 153 6.23 -3.99 6.47
C GLU A 153 7.34 -5.04 6.38
N LEU A 154 7.60 -5.75 7.47
CA LEU A 154 8.49 -6.91 7.55
C LEU A 154 7.74 -8.11 8.16
N LYS A 155 7.56 -9.18 7.38
CA LYS A 155 6.94 -10.45 7.82
C LYS A 155 5.58 -10.25 8.51
N GLY A 156 4.75 -9.32 7.99
CA GLY A 156 3.42 -9.02 8.52
C GLY A 156 3.39 -7.95 9.62
N GLU A 157 4.54 -7.37 9.99
CA GLU A 157 4.60 -6.33 11.03
C GLU A 157 4.93 -4.97 10.39
N PRO A 158 4.14 -3.93 10.64
CA PRO A 158 4.41 -2.59 10.13
C PRO A 158 5.77 -2.06 10.59
N VAL A 159 6.47 -1.35 9.70
CA VAL A 159 7.72 -0.65 10.00
C VAL A 159 7.45 0.84 9.93
N GLU A 160 7.48 1.49 11.09
CA GLU A 160 7.35 2.95 11.20
C GLU A 160 8.73 3.60 11.26
N ALA A 161 8.89 4.71 10.55
CA ALA A 161 10.10 5.52 10.70
C ALA A 161 10.06 6.28 12.04
N SER A 162 11.00 5.99 12.94
CA SER A 162 11.10 6.71 14.20
C SER A 162 11.57 8.15 13.98
N GLN A 163 11.09 9.09 14.78
CA GLN A 163 11.44 10.51 14.65
C GLN A 163 12.96 10.73 14.74
N GLY A 164 13.52 11.34 13.70
CA GLY A 164 14.95 11.67 13.63
C GLY A 164 15.85 10.56 13.06
N GLN A 165 15.26 9.47 12.57
CA GLN A 165 15.98 8.37 11.93
C GLN A 165 15.78 8.37 10.42
N ARG A 166 16.66 7.68 9.71
CA ARG A 166 16.48 7.45 8.28
C ARG A 166 15.43 6.37 8.08
N GLU A 167 14.56 6.55 7.13
CA GLU A 167 13.64 5.48 6.74
C GLU A 167 14.40 4.31 6.10
N ALA A 168 13.97 3.10 6.40
CA ALA A 168 14.48 1.91 5.74
C ALA A 168 14.00 1.90 4.28
N HIS A 169 14.92 1.73 3.34
CA HIS A 169 14.61 1.78 1.91
C HIS A 169 15.62 1.03 1.06
N LEU A 170 15.24 0.75 -0.18
CA LEU A 170 16.10 0.20 -1.24
C LEU A 170 15.96 1.00 -2.53
N VAL A 171 17.06 1.04 -3.29
CA VAL A 171 17.09 1.39 -4.71
C VAL A 171 17.90 0.31 -5.42
N LEU A 172 17.31 -0.32 -6.43
CA LEU A 172 17.99 -1.26 -7.31
C LEU A 172 18.45 -0.49 -8.56
N HIS A 173 19.75 -0.35 -8.75
CA HIS A 173 20.32 0.41 -9.87
C HIS A 173 20.57 -0.51 -11.07
N SER A 174 19.84 -0.29 -12.17
CA SER A 174 19.87 -1.11 -13.38
C SER A 174 21.23 -1.10 -14.09
N GLU A 175 21.99 0.00 -14.02
CA GLU A 175 23.28 0.14 -14.73
C GLU A 175 24.39 -0.80 -14.26
N ALA A 176 24.30 -1.33 -13.04
CA ALA A 176 25.41 -2.09 -12.44
C ALA A 176 24.97 -3.27 -11.56
N ASP A 177 23.69 -3.69 -11.64
CA ASP A 177 23.08 -4.73 -10.80
C ASP A 177 23.37 -4.49 -9.30
N ARG A 178 23.33 -3.22 -8.87
CA ARG A 178 23.69 -2.80 -7.52
C ARG A 178 22.46 -2.39 -6.74
N VAL A 179 22.39 -2.84 -5.49
CA VAL A 179 21.44 -2.35 -4.53
C VAL A 179 22.12 -1.35 -3.59
N ALA A 180 21.42 -0.24 -3.31
CA ALA A 180 21.79 0.74 -2.29
C ALA A 180 20.56 1.07 -1.46
N GLY A 181 20.76 1.55 -0.22
CA GLY A 181 19.66 1.91 0.65
C GLY A 181 20.09 2.22 2.08
N ALA A 182 19.11 2.09 2.99
CA ALA A 182 19.34 2.18 4.42
C ALA A 182 18.44 1.17 5.16
N THR A 183 18.91 0.74 6.33
CA THR A 183 18.22 -0.24 7.18
C THR A 183 17.38 0.42 8.29
N GLY A 184 17.18 1.75 8.19
CA GLY A 184 16.64 2.56 9.28
C GLY A 184 17.73 3.35 10.00
N CYS A 185 18.87 2.77 10.24
CA CYS A 185 20.05 3.39 10.86
C CYS A 185 21.26 3.38 9.93
N ASN A 186 21.66 2.20 9.49
CA ASN A 186 22.86 2.01 8.69
C ASN A 186 22.58 2.14 7.19
N GLN A 187 23.59 2.61 6.46
CA GLN A 187 23.56 2.54 5.00
C GLN A 187 23.79 1.10 4.57
N LEU A 188 23.08 0.69 3.52
CA LEU A 188 23.15 -0.62 2.89
C LEU A 188 23.70 -0.49 1.48
N SER A 189 24.55 -1.41 1.07
CA SER A 189 24.95 -1.57 -0.32
C SER A 189 25.32 -3.01 -0.63
N GLY A 190 25.15 -3.41 -1.90
CA GLY A 190 25.47 -4.75 -2.37
C GLY A 190 25.17 -4.91 -3.86
N SER A 191 24.95 -6.15 -4.27
CA SER A 191 24.51 -6.50 -5.61
C SER A 191 23.20 -7.26 -5.57
N TYR A 192 22.51 -7.30 -6.70
CA TYR A 192 21.35 -8.16 -6.88
C TYR A 192 21.45 -8.90 -8.20
N ARG A 193 20.60 -9.89 -8.40
CA ARG A 193 20.42 -10.62 -9.64
C ARG A 193 18.92 -10.69 -9.95
N LEU A 194 18.59 -10.30 -11.17
CA LEU A 194 17.22 -10.27 -11.68
C LEU A 194 17.09 -11.20 -12.89
N GLU A 195 16.20 -12.19 -12.81
CA GLU A 195 15.88 -13.11 -13.90
C GLU A 195 14.35 -13.31 -13.99
N GLY A 196 13.68 -12.51 -14.80
CA GLY A 196 12.21 -12.52 -14.88
C GLY A 196 11.58 -12.04 -13.57
N ASP A 197 10.82 -12.90 -12.91
CA ASP A 197 10.20 -12.66 -11.59
C ASP A 197 11.08 -13.09 -10.40
N ARG A 198 12.28 -13.62 -10.68
CA ARG A 198 13.23 -14.03 -9.65
C ARG A 198 14.17 -12.89 -9.32
N LEU A 199 14.23 -12.53 -8.04
CA LEU A 199 15.13 -11.55 -7.49
C LEU A 199 15.90 -12.18 -6.35
N SER A 200 17.22 -12.02 -6.34
CA SER A 200 18.07 -12.41 -5.22
C SER A 200 19.12 -11.35 -4.95
N PHE A 201 19.47 -11.18 -3.69
CA PHE A 201 20.52 -10.26 -3.28
C PHE A 201 21.83 -11.01 -3.06
N GLY A 202 22.92 -10.43 -3.56
CA GLY A 202 24.28 -10.90 -3.28
C GLY A 202 24.76 -10.46 -1.89
N PRO A 203 26.04 -10.59 -1.58
CA PRO A 203 26.58 -10.12 -0.30
C PRO A 203 26.24 -8.65 -0.04
N LEU A 204 25.56 -8.39 1.05
CA LEU A 204 25.19 -7.06 1.50
C LEU A 204 26.18 -6.57 2.55
N VAL A 205 26.53 -5.29 2.47
CA VAL A 205 27.37 -4.61 3.46
C VAL A 205 26.64 -3.43 4.04
N THR A 206 26.78 -3.23 5.35
CA THR A 206 26.20 -2.10 6.06
C THR A 206 27.29 -1.30 6.79
N THR A 207 27.04 -0.02 7.01
CA THR A 207 27.83 0.77 7.96
C THR A 207 27.58 0.24 9.39
N ARG A 208 28.45 0.59 10.35
CA ARG A 208 28.33 0.17 11.75
C ARG A 208 28.17 1.40 12.64
N MET A 209 27.06 2.10 12.48
CA MET A 209 26.68 3.18 13.39
C MET A 209 26.07 2.58 14.66
N ALA A 210 26.26 3.24 15.80
CA ALA A 210 25.56 2.87 17.02
C ALA A 210 24.13 3.38 16.96
N CYS A 211 23.19 2.47 16.76
CA CYS A 211 21.78 2.75 16.70
C CYS A 211 21.11 2.44 18.03
N MET A 212 20.38 3.41 18.59
CA MET A 212 19.57 3.16 19.77
C MET A 212 18.21 2.62 19.32
N ASN A 213 17.86 1.41 19.76
CA ASN A 213 16.56 0.72 19.60
C ASN A 213 16.21 0.09 18.21
N GLU A 214 17.12 0.01 17.25
CA GLU A 214 16.78 -0.49 15.90
C GLU A 214 17.60 -1.69 15.40
N ALA A 215 18.43 -2.27 16.24
CA ALA A 215 19.17 -3.49 15.87
C ALA A 215 18.23 -4.65 15.44
N ASP A 216 16.98 -4.63 15.87
CA ASP A 216 15.98 -5.63 15.51
C ASP A 216 15.45 -5.42 14.08
N VAL A 217 15.06 -4.21 13.69
CA VAL A 217 14.57 -3.90 12.33
C VAL A 217 15.68 -4.14 11.31
N GLU A 218 16.91 -3.69 11.57
CA GLU A 218 18.05 -3.92 10.68
C GLU A 218 18.31 -5.40 10.47
N SER A 219 18.39 -6.20 11.54
CA SER A 219 18.68 -7.62 11.41
C SER A 219 17.58 -8.39 10.70
N ARG A 220 16.32 -8.05 10.95
CA ARG A 220 15.15 -8.62 10.27
C ARG A 220 15.09 -8.22 8.80
N PHE A 221 15.42 -6.98 8.49
CA PHE A 221 15.44 -6.49 7.13
C PHE A 221 16.55 -7.17 6.31
N LEU A 222 17.76 -7.24 6.83
CA LEU A 222 18.86 -7.95 6.18
C LEU A 222 18.54 -9.43 5.96
N ALA A 223 17.94 -10.10 6.95
CA ALA A 223 17.50 -11.49 6.79
C ALA A 223 16.40 -11.63 5.73
N ALA A 224 15.45 -10.69 5.64
CA ALA A 224 14.43 -10.70 4.59
C ALA A 224 15.04 -10.55 3.19
N LEU A 225 16.06 -9.70 3.03
CA LEU A 225 16.76 -9.56 1.75
C LEU A 225 17.57 -10.83 1.41
N GLU A 226 18.25 -11.44 2.39
CA GLU A 226 19.01 -12.68 2.21
C GLU A 226 18.10 -13.86 1.81
N ASP A 227 16.91 -13.96 2.40
CA ASP A 227 15.92 -15.00 2.12
C ASP A 227 15.13 -14.77 0.82
N THR A 228 15.26 -13.60 0.17
CA THR A 228 14.47 -13.25 -1.03
C THR A 228 14.87 -14.10 -2.22
N THR A 229 13.86 -14.69 -2.88
CA THR A 229 14.01 -15.49 -4.12
C THR A 229 13.16 -14.98 -5.28
N SER A 230 12.09 -14.24 -4.98
CA SER A 230 11.20 -13.68 -6.00
C SER A 230 10.59 -12.35 -5.53
N TYR A 231 10.01 -11.63 -6.48
CA TYR A 231 9.37 -10.35 -6.21
C TYR A 231 8.10 -10.18 -7.03
N ARG A 232 7.28 -9.22 -6.62
CA ARG A 232 6.15 -8.73 -7.40
C ARG A 232 6.04 -7.21 -7.23
N VAL A 233 5.86 -6.49 -8.32
CA VAL A 233 5.49 -5.07 -8.28
C VAL A 233 4.03 -4.94 -8.67
N LEU A 234 3.23 -4.33 -7.80
CA LEU A 234 1.81 -4.05 -8.02
C LEU A 234 1.53 -2.59 -7.70
N ALA A 235 1.15 -1.82 -8.72
CA ALA A 235 0.99 -0.38 -8.62
C ALA A 235 2.23 0.29 -7.98
N ASP A 236 2.10 0.92 -6.83
CA ASP A 236 3.17 1.59 -6.09
C ASP A 236 3.85 0.70 -5.04
N ARG A 237 3.62 -0.62 -5.08
CA ARG A 237 4.09 -1.59 -4.08
C ARG A 237 5.10 -2.57 -4.66
N LEU A 238 6.16 -2.83 -3.89
CA LEU A 238 7.10 -3.93 -4.13
C LEU A 238 6.97 -4.94 -3.00
N GLU A 239 6.75 -6.18 -3.36
CA GLU A 239 6.67 -7.34 -2.47
C GLU A 239 7.84 -8.27 -2.71
N LEU A 240 8.54 -8.68 -1.66
CA LEU A 240 9.61 -9.67 -1.69
C LEU A 240 9.16 -10.97 -1.04
N TYR A 241 9.47 -12.10 -1.67
CA TYR A 241 9.04 -13.43 -1.25
C TYR A 241 10.21 -14.39 -1.11
N ASP A 242 10.07 -15.37 -0.20
CA ASP A 242 10.96 -16.51 -0.09
C ASP A 242 10.63 -17.60 -1.13
N ASP A 243 11.35 -18.73 -1.06
CA ASP A 243 11.18 -19.88 -1.95
C ASP A 243 9.88 -20.66 -1.69
N GLU A 244 9.22 -20.47 -0.55
CA GLU A 244 7.90 -21.02 -0.23
C GLU A 244 6.75 -20.09 -0.66
N GLY A 245 7.07 -18.90 -1.20
CA GLY A 245 6.09 -17.88 -1.61
C GLY A 245 5.52 -17.07 -0.44
N LYS A 246 6.21 -17.06 0.70
CA LYS A 246 5.82 -16.27 1.87
C LYS A 246 6.33 -14.84 1.73
N LEU A 247 5.47 -13.86 2.03
CA LEU A 247 5.85 -12.45 2.03
C LEU A 247 6.88 -12.16 3.14
N LEU A 248 8.02 -11.63 2.74
CA LEU A 248 9.13 -11.26 3.62
C LEU A 248 9.14 -9.76 3.92
N ALA A 249 8.94 -8.94 2.89
CA ALA A 249 8.97 -7.49 3.00
C ALA A 249 8.01 -6.84 1.99
N LEU A 250 7.37 -5.76 2.42
CA LEU A 250 6.51 -4.92 1.60
C LEU A 250 7.07 -3.50 1.59
N PHE A 251 7.14 -2.92 0.40
CA PHE A 251 7.60 -1.55 0.21
C PHE A 251 6.56 -0.73 -0.53
N ALA A 252 6.62 0.58 -0.35
CA ALA A 252 5.91 1.55 -1.18
C ALA A 252 6.92 2.43 -1.93
N VAL A 253 6.63 2.74 -3.19
CA VAL A 253 7.45 3.70 -3.93
C VAL A 253 7.31 5.10 -3.32
N GLN A 254 8.38 5.86 -3.36
CA GLN A 254 8.38 7.27 -2.99
C GLN A 254 8.99 8.08 -4.13
N HIS A 255 8.20 8.98 -4.70
CA HIS A 255 8.69 9.92 -5.70
C HIS A 255 9.41 11.06 -4.97
N LEU A 256 10.71 11.21 -5.23
CA LEU A 256 11.50 12.33 -4.69
C LEU A 256 11.18 13.56 -5.54
N THR A 257 10.47 14.53 -4.95
CA THR A 257 10.16 15.84 -5.56
C THR A 257 11.31 16.82 -5.39
#